data_25608452ed3575cfa92222c4fa58627a
#
_entry.id   25608452ed3575cfa92222c4fa58627a
#
_cell.length_a   1.000
_cell.length_b   1.000
_cell.length_c   1.000
_cell.angle_alpha   90.00
_cell.angle_beta   90.00
_cell.angle_gamma   90.00
#
_symmetry.space_group_name_H-M   'P 1'
#
loop_
_entity.id
_entity.type
_entity.pdbx_description
1 polymer ?
#
loop_
_entity_poly.entity_id
_entity_poly.type
_entity_poly.pdbx_seq_one_letter_code
_entity_poly.pdbx_strand_id
1 'polypeptide(L)'
;DQGAGDFLSSHVYFKPYRFRRDKRGRAVILSEFGGYNLREKGHCFNDVDFGYKKLPDQAALWQAYEKLYETQILPAIPRGLCATVYTQLTDVEDELNGVLTYDRRVVKLPADRLRGLNRRVLDASPKA
;
A
#
# COMPACT_ATOMS: atom_id res chain seq x y z
N ASP A 1 12.41 7.36 -14.16
CA ASP A 1 13.18 6.22 -14.67
C ASP A 1 14.48 6.72 -15.31
N GLN A 2 15.61 6.32 -14.76
CA GLN A 2 16.95 6.68 -15.26
C GLN A 2 17.45 5.72 -16.34
N GLY A 3 16.67 4.73 -16.71
CA GLY A 3 17.01 3.78 -17.76
C GLY A 3 18.07 2.75 -17.39
N ALA A 4 18.37 2.57 -16.11
CA ALA A 4 19.32 1.58 -15.59
C ALA A 4 18.66 0.69 -14.54
N GLY A 5 19.34 -0.40 -14.13
CA GLY A 5 18.86 -1.36 -13.14
C GLY A 5 17.89 -2.39 -13.70
N ASP A 6 17.53 -3.39 -12.87
CA ASP A 6 16.74 -4.56 -13.23
C ASP A 6 15.23 -4.36 -13.02
N PHE A 7 14.83 -3.28 -12.35
CA PHE A 7 13.44 -2.98 -12.03
C PHE A 7 12.99 -1.66 -12.65
N LEU A 8 11.74 -1.65 -13.14
CA LEU A 8 11.00 -0.42 -13.35
C LEU A 8 10.18 -0.15 -12.09
N SER A 9 10.69 0.73 -11.23
CA SER A 9 10.07 1.11 -9.97
C SER A 9 9.20 2.35 -10.14
N SER A 10 8.06 2.41 -9.44
CA SER A 10 7.19 3.58 -9.40
C SER A 10 6.64 3.83 -7.99
N HIS A 11 6.44 5.12 -7.67
CA HIS A 11 5.74 5.60 -6.47
C HIS A 11 4.44 6.26 -6.92
N VAL A 12 3.31 5.83 -6.38
CA VAL A 12 2.00 6.35 -6.79
C VAL A 12 1.13 6.67 -5.58
N TYR A 13 0.96 7.98 -5.35
CA TYR A 13 0.07 8.53 -4.33
C TYR A 13 -0.97 9.44 -4.97
N PHE A 14 -2.10 9.68 -4.32
CA PHE A 14 -3.15 10.65 -4.68
C PHE A 14 -3.82 10.46 -6.05
N LYS A 15 -3.44 9.45 -6.80
CA LYS A 15 -4.02 9.09 -8.11
C LYS A 15 -4.10 7.59 -8.27
N PRO A 16 -5.00 7.07 -9.14
CA PRO A 16 -5.06 5.64 -9.42
C PRO A 16 -3.76 5.12 -10.05
N TYR A 17 -3.26 3.98 -9.55
CA TYR A 17 -2.19 3.25 -10.21
C TYR A 17 -2.71 2.64 -11.53
N ARG A 18 -1.90 2.77 -12.58
CA ARG A 18 -2.17 2.16 -13.90
C ARG A 18 -0.93 1.40 -14.33
N PHE A 19 -1.04 0.09 -14.37
CA PHE A 19 0.05 -0.78 -14.81
C PHE A 19 0.48 -0.44 -16.25
N ARG A 20 1.79 -0.32 -16.45
CA ARG A 20 2.43 -0.19 -17.76
C ARG A 20 3.59 -1.18 -17.84
N ARG A 21 3.62 -2.00 -18.88
CA ARG A 21 4.74 -2.90 -19.14
C ARG A 21 5.99 -2.07 -19.44
N ASP A 22 7.13 -2.53 -18.93
CA ASP A 22 8.41 -1.93 -19.28
C ASP A 22 8.80 -2.28 -20.72
N LYS A 23 9.27 -1.28 -21.48
CA LYS A 23 9.72 -1.48 -22.87
C LYS A 23 11.06 -2.22 -22.98
N ARG A 24 11.82 -2.26 -21.89
CA ARG A 24 13.12 -2.94 -21.79
C ARG A 24 13.03 -4.34 -21.19
N GLY A 25 11.83 -4.81 -20.84
CA GLY A 25 11.63 -6.13 -20.27
C GLY A 25 12.01 -6.27 -18.79
N ARG A 26 12.26 -5.15 -18.08
CA ARG A 26 12.55 -5.18 -16.63
C ARG A 26 11.32 -5.59 -15.83
N ALA A 27 11.52 -6.15 -14.65
CA ALA A 27 10.44 -6.42 -13.72
C ALA A 27 9.78 -5.10 -13.24
N VAL A 28 8.44 -5.02 -13.32
CA VAL A 28 7.69 -3.83 -12.92
C VAL A 28 7.28 -3.95 -11.46
N ILE A 29 7.68 -2.99 -10.65
CA ILE A 29 7.32 -2.92 -9.24
C ILE A 29 6.65 -1.60 -8.87
N LEU A 30 5.68 -1.67 -7.96
CA LEU A 30 5.06 -0.50 -7.32
C LEU A 30 5.64 -0.41 -5.92
N SER A 31 6.77 0.29 -5.80
CA SER A 31 7.61 0.31 -4.59
C SER A 31 7.09 1.23 -3.50
N GLU A 32 6.16 2.13 -3.82
CA GLU A 32 5.42 2.91 -2.82
C GLU A 32 4.01 3.23 -3.33
N PHE A 33 3.00 3.01 -2.48
CA PHE A 33 1.62 3.37 -2.78
C PHE A 33 0.75 3.35 -1.51
N GLY A 34 -0.46 3.88 -1.59
CA GLY A 34 -1.42 3.94 -0.49
C GLY A 34 -1.28 5.22 0.31
N GLY A 35 -0.56 5.19 1.42
CA GLY A 35 -0.36 6.37 2.27
C GLY A 35 -1.65 6.88 2.91
N TYR A 36 -2.61 6.02 3.21
CA TYR A 36 -3.85 6.39 3.89
C TYR A 36 -3.60 6.66 5.36
N ASN A 37 -3.90 7.87 5.79
CA ASN A 37 -3.62 8.36 7.13
C ASN A 37 -4.84 8.15 8.04
N LEU A 38 -4.61 7.51 9.18
CA LEU A 38 -5.57 7.38 10.27
C LEU A 38 -4.88 7.64 11.61
N ARG A 39 -5.35 8.64 12.34
CA ARG A 39 -4.91 8.94 13.70
C ARG A 39 -5.63 8.04 14.70
N GLU A 40 -4.86 7.29 15.46
CA GLU A 40 -5.35 6.52 16.63
C GLU A 40 -5.00 7.28 17.91
N LYS A 41 -6.01 7.83 18.58
CA LYS A 41 -5.83 8.66 19.77
C LYS A 41 -5.08 7.89 20.88
N GLY A 42 -4.03 8.51 21.41
CA GLY A 42 -3.20 7.92 22.45
C GLY A 42 -2.10 6.99 21.95
N HIS A 43 -1.99 6.79 20.63
CA HIS A 43 -1.02 5.89 19.98
C HIS A 43 -0.23 6.58 18.87
N CYS A 44 -0.09 7.91 18.95
CA CYS A 44 0.67 8.72 18.00
C CYS A 44 1.94 9.25 18.67
N PHE A 45 2.97 9.50 17.88
CA PHE A 45 4.22 10.09 18.36
C PHE A 45 4.01 11.52 18.90
N ASN A 46 3.20 12.32 18.21
CA ASN A 46 2.87 13.70 18.59
C ASN A 46 1.46 14.09 18.06
N ASP A 47 1.10 15.36 18.16
CA ASP A 47 -0.18 15.89 17.70
C ASP A 47 -0.16 16.43 16.25
N VAL A 48 0.95 16.25 15.54
CA VAL A 48 1.10 16.68 14.15
C VAL A 48 0.70 15.53 13.20
N ASP A 49 0.03 15.86 12.10
CA ASP A 49 -0.30 14.95 11.02
C ASP A 49 0.36 15.42 9.73
N PHE A 50 1.21 14.59 9.14
CA PHE A 50 1.78 14.86 7.83
C PHE A 50 0.99 14.19 6.70
N GLY A 51 0.63 14.93 5.72
CA GLY A 51 0.50 14.77 4.28
C GLY A 51 -0.68 13.98 3.74
N TYR A 52 -0.76 12.73 3.84
CA TYR A 52 -1.59 11.81 3.05
C TYR A 52 -3.12 11.95 3.26
N LYS A 53 -3.90 11.15 2.53
CA LYS A 53 -5.37 11.16 2.63
C LYS A 53 -5.82 10.74 4.03
N LYS A 54 -6.36 11.69 4.80
CA LYS A 54 -6.89 11.44 6.14
C LYS A 54 -8.23 10.71 6.07
N LEU A 55 -8.36 9.67 6.88
CA LEU A 55 -9.57 8.86 7.00
C LEU A 55 -10.13 8.99 8.42
N PRO A 56 -11.46 8.91 8.59
CA PRO A 56 -12.10 9.19 9.87
C PRO A 56 -11.98 8.05 10.89
N ASP A 57 -11.90 6.80 10.42
CA ASP A 57 -11.91 5.61 11.28
C ASP A 57 -11.31 4.38 10.57
N GLN A 58 -11.17 3.29 11.32
CA GLN A 58 -10.63 2.02 10.83
C GLN A 58 -11.51 1.38 9.74
N ALA A 59 -12.82 1.57 9.79
CA ALA A 59 -13.73 1.04 8.78
C ALA A 59 -13.50 1.73 7.42
N ALA A 60 -13.37 3.05 7.41
CA ALA A 60 -13.02 3.82 6.23
C ALA A 60 -11.62 3.50 5.71
N LEU A 61 -10.66 3.28 6.62
CA LEU A 61 -9.31 2.85 6.26
C LEU A 61 -9.33 1.48 5.56
N TRP A 62 -10.06 0.51 6.13
CA TRP A 62 -10.19 -0.80 5.50
C TRP A 62 -10.83 -0.71 4.12
N GLN A 63 -11.95 0.01 3.99
CA GLN A 63 -12.64 0.19 2.70
C GLN A 63 -11.72 0.80 1.64
N ALA A 64 -10.95 1.82 2.01
CA ALA A 64 -10.01 2.46 1.09
C ALA A 64 -8.87 1.51 0.68
N TYR A 65 -8.32 0.77 1.64
CA TYR A 65 -7.26 -0.22 1.44
C TYR A 65 -7.73 -1.37 0.53
N GLU A 66 -8.86 -2.00 0.87
CA GLU A 66 -9.45 -3.09 0.09
C GLU A 66 -9.76 -2.65 -1.34
N LYS A 67 -10.43 -1.51 -1.52
CA LYS A 67 -10.73 -0.94 -2.83
C LYS A 67 -9.47 -0.70 -3.66
N LEU A 68 -8.40 -0.19 -3.04
CA LEU A 68 -7.12 0.04 -3.71
C LEU A 68 -6.57 -1.27 -4.29
N TYR A 69 -6.54 -2.32 -3.48
CA TYR A 69 -6.06 -3.63 -3.92
C TYR A 69 -6.95 -4.25 -4.99
N GLU A 70 -8.27 -4.23 -4.80
CA GLU A 70 -9.23 -4.83 -5.73
C GLU A 70 -9.24 -4.16 -7.09
N THR A 71 -9.14 -2.83 -7.12
CA THR A 71 -9.30 -2.08 -8.38
C THR A 71 -7.98 -1.76 -9.09
N GLN A 72 -6.85 -1.85 -8.38
CA GLN A 72 -5.57 -1.38 -8.93
C GLN A 72 -4.47 -2.44 -8.88
N ILE A 73 -4.34 -3.18 -7.77
CA ILE A 73 -3.24 -4.12 -7.58
C ILE A 73 -3.57 -5.50 -8.17
N LEU A 74 -4.66 -6.12 -7.71
CA LEU A 74 -5.06 -7.45 -8.20
C LEU A 74 -5.20 -7.52 -9.73
N PRO A 75 -5.83 -6.53 -10.41
CA PRO A 75 -5.89 -6.54 -11.87
C PRO A 75 -4.55 -6.30 -12.58
N ALA A 76 -3.55 -5.75 -11.89
CA ALA A 76 -2.23 -5.50 -12.46
C ALA A 76 -1.30 -6.71 -12.42
N ILE A 77 -1.48 -7.63 -11.47
CA ILE A 77 -0.63 -8.82 -11.29
C ILE A 77 -0.61 -9.69 -12.55
N PRO A 78 -1.74 -10.14 -13.13
CA PRO A 78 -1.70 -10.98 -14.34
C PRO A 78 -1.18 -10.24 -15.58
N ARG A 79 -1.05 -8.91 -15.51
CA ARG A 79 -0.47 -8.07 -16.56
C ARG A 79 1.05 -7.95 -16.46
N GLY A 80 1.64 -8.37 -15.33
CA GLY A 80 3.08 -8.36 -15.08
C GLY A 80 3.56 -7.44 -13.95
N LEU A 81 2.68 -7.01 -13.03
CA LEU A 81 3.12 -6.39 -11.77
C LEU A 81 3.76 -7.46 -10.89
N CYS A 82 5.08 -7.34 -10.62
CA CYS A 82 5.86 -8.37 -9.95
C CYS A 82 5.93 -8.21 -8.43
N ALA A 83 5.91 -6.97 -7.96
CA ALA A 83 5.97 -6.68 -6.52
C ALA A 83 5.28 -5.37 -6.17
N THR A 84 4.83 -5.27 -4.91
CA THR A 84 4.26 -4.05 -4.36
C THR A 84 4.73 -3.84 -2.92
N VAL A 85 4.95 -2.58 -2.54
CA VAL A 85 5.25 -2.19 -1.15
C VAL A 85 4.25 -1.12 -0.72
N TYR A 86 3.33 -1.50 0.16
CA TYR A 86 2.38 -0.55 0.73
C TYR A 86 3.08 0.38 1.74
N THR A 87 2.79 1.65 1.65
CA THR A 87 3.31 2.68 2.55
C THR A 87 2.27 3.00 3.62
N GLN A 88 2.46 2.48 4.89
CA GLN A 88 3.64 1.76 5.34
C GLN A 88 3.27 0.72 6.42
N LEU A 89 4.26 0.00 6.97
CA LEU A 89 3.99 -1.02 7.98
C LEU A 89 3.62 -0.42 9.34
N THR A 90 4.37 0.56 9.82
CA THR A 90 4.11 1.27 11.08
C THR A 90 4.06 2.76 10.85
N ASP A 91 3.29 3.48 11.68
CA ASP A 91 3.42 4.93 11.75
C ASP A 91 4.85 5.32 12.12
N VAL A 92 5.35 6.41 11.55
CA VAL A 92 6.68 6.96 11.81
C VAL A 92 6.54 8.46 12.06
N GLU A 93 6.83 8.90 13.26
CA GLU A 93 6.74 10.31 13.66
C GLU A 93 5.37 10.92 13.29
N ASP A 94 5.35 11.90 12.39
CA ASP A 94 4.15 12.61 11.94
C ASP A 94 3.36 11.84 10.86
N GLU A 95 3.94 10.80 10.27
CA GLU A 95 3.29 9.98 9.25
C GLU A 95 2.41 8.90 9.89
N LEU A 96 1.10 9.10 9.84
CA LEU A 96 0.12 8.20 10.43
C LEU A 96 -0.53 7.25 9.40
N ASN A 97 0.23 6.83 8.42
CA ASN A 97 -0.19 5.97 7.30
C ASN A 97 0.23 4.50 7.47
N GLY A 98 0.68 4.12 8.65
CA GLY A 98 1.01 2.74 8.98
C GLY A 98 -0.20 1.83 9.08
N VAL A 99 0.02 0.52 8.87
CA VAL A 99 -0.92 -0.54 9.24
C VAL A 99 -0.96 -0.72 10.77
N LEU A 100 0.16 -0.40 11.43
CA LEU A 100 0.32 -0.39 12.88
C LEU A 100 0.53 1.03 13.37
N THR A 101 0.12 1.30 14.60
CA THR A 101 0.46 2.56 15.28
C THR A 101 1.96 2.68 15.56
N TYR A 102 2.43 3.91 15.83
CA TYR A 102 3.82 4.23 16.19
C TYR A 102 4.37 3.32 17.30
N ASP A 103 3.60 3.10 18.36
CA ASP A 103 3.98 2.25 19.50
C ASP A 103 3.71 0.75 19.25
N ARG A 104 3.20 0.38 18.07
CA ARG A 104 2.85 -0.99 17.62
C ARG A 104 1.79 -1.70 18.48
N ARG A 105 1.02 -0.94 19.26
CA ARG A 105 -0.03 -1.49 20.15
C ARG A 105 -1.37 -1.69 19.46
N VAL A 106 -1.64 -0.93 18.39
CA VAL A 106 -2.89 -1.03 17.63
C VAL A 106 -2.62 -1.45 16.20
N VAL A 107 -3.30 -2.49 15.76
CA VAL A 107 -3.40 -2.86 14.34
C VAL A 107 -4.58 -2.10 13.75
N LYS A 108 -4.33 -1.16 12.86
CA LYS A 108 -5.36 -0.28 12.30
C LYS A 108 -6.26 -0.98 11.26
N LEU A 109 -5.79 -2.06 10.65
CA LEU A 109 -6.55 -2.85 9.68
C LEU A 109 -7.01 -4.18 10.30
N PRO A 110 -8.20 -4.69 9.95
CA PRO A 110 -8.69 -5.98 10.45
C PRO A 110 -7.75 -7.12 9.99
N ALA A 111 -7.02 -7.73 10.92
CA ALA A 111 -5.95 -8.69 10.62
C ALA A 111 -6.40 -9.88 9.76
N ASP A 112 -7.59 -10.43 10.02
CA ASP A 112 -8.12 -11.57 9.25
C ASP A 112 -8.49 -11.18 7.82
N ARG A 113 -9.09 -10.00 7.65
CA ARG A 113 -9.40 -9.46 6.31
C ARG A 113 -8.13 -9.15 5.53
N LEU A 114 -7.13 -8.55 6.19
CA LEU A 114 -5.83 -8.28 5.60
C LEU A 114 -5.14 -9.58 5.15
N ARG A 115 -5.18 -10.62 5.98
CA ARG A 115 -4.65 -11.95 5.64
C ARG A 115 -5.37 -12.55 4.42
N GLY A 116 -6.70 -12.45 4.38
CA GLY A 116 -7.50 -12.90 3.24
C GLY A 116 -7.14 -12.17 1.94
N LEU A 117 -6.99 -10.84 2.01
CA LEU A 117 -6.60 -10.04 0.85
C LEU A 117 -5.17 -10.37 0.37
N ASN A 118 -4.22 -10.53 1.29
CA ASN A 118 -2.86 -10.92 0.95
C ASN A 118 -2.82 -12.31 0.29
N ARG A 119 -3.66 -13.25 0.74
CA ARG A 119 -3.77 -14.56 0.09
C ARG A 119 -4.25 -14.42 -1.36
N ARG A 120 -5.25 -13.59 -1.62
CA ARG A 120 -5.72 -13.30 -2.99
C ARG A 120 -4.61 -12.72 -3.86
N VAL A 121 -3.76 -11.85 -3.31
CA VAL A 121 -2.59 -11.31 -4.02
C VAL A 121 -1.61 -12.43 -4.42
N LEU A 122 -1.31 -13.34 -3.50
CA LEU A 122 -0.44 -14.50 -3.78
C LEU A 122 -1.05 -15.44 -4.83
N ASP A 123 -2.35 -15.73 -4.72
CA ASP A 123 -3.07 -16.62 -5.64
C ASP A 123 -3.26 -16.01 -7.05
N ALA A 124 -3.23 -14.68 -7.17
CA ALA A 124 -3.30 -13.97 -8.45
C ALA A 124 -1.98 -14.01 -9.24
N SER A 125 -0.87 -14.38 -8.59
CA SER A 125 0.43 -14.51 -9.26
C SER A 125 0.41 -15.67 -10.24
N PRO A 126 1.04 -15.54 -11.42
CA PRO A 126 1.17 -16.65 -12.34
C PRO A 126 1.82 -17.85 -11.63
N LYS A 127 1.17 -18.99 -11.68
CA LYS A 127 1.79 -20.24 -11.22
C LYS A 127 2.91 -20.59 -12.19
N ALA A 128 4.10 -20.84 -11.66
CA ALA A 128 5.26 -21.29 -12.43
C ALA A 128 4.99 -22.61 -13.13
#